data_23851291dbc885a64d80ffb8933ad63a
#
_entry.id   23851291dbc885a64d80ffb8933ad63a
#
_cell.length_a   1.000
_cell.length_b   1.000
_cell.length_c   1.000
_cell.angle_alpha   90.00
_cell.angle_beta   90.00
_cell.angle_gamma   90.00
#
_symmetry.space_group_name_H-M   'P 1'
#
loop_
_entity.id
_entity.type
_entity.pdbx_description
1 polymer ?
#
loop_
_entity_poly.entity_id
_entity_poly.type
_entity_poly.pdbx_seq_one_letter_code
_entity_poly.pdbx_strand_id
1 'polypeptide(L)'
;MINELSVKAKNTNNKARIAFYVTFAVSVVTFAISFFIDRFSGLVGNVGLILIAVSILIFTKYISPVYYYDIMHDSSGAAVFVVRSVTGKRQSTFCRIGLSEIVKIEREDAVARRAHKTPHGVRKYSYVPTLGPDVTHRIYTRSRYERAEIVIEASDEFAALLLEYSVAARAAEMDSEE
;
A
#
# COMPACT_ATOMS: atom_id res chain seq x y z
N MET A 1 -7.00 -5.37 -27.09
CA MET A 1 -5.59 -5.67 -26.78
C MET A 1 -5.22 -4.90 -25.53
N ILE A 2 -4.91 -5.56 -24.42
CA ILE A 2 -4.53 -4.89 -23.16
C ILE A 2 -3.07 -4.47 -23.28
N ASN A 3 -2.78 -3.18 -23.15
CA ASN A 3 -1.41 -2.67 -23.19
C ASN A 3 -0.75 -2.81 -21.82
N GLU A 4 0.52 -3.18 -21.81
CA GLU A 4 1.31 -3.17 -20.59
C GLU A 4 1.52 -1.74 -20.11
N LEU A 5 1.22 -1.50 -18.83
CA LEU A 5 1.32 -0.19 -18.21
C LEU A 5 1.96 -0.32 -16.82
N SER A 6 2.94 0.53 -16.55
CA SER A 6 3.56 0.64 -15.24
C SER A 6 3.43 2.06 -14.73
N VAL A 7 2.76 2.25 -13.61
CA VAL A 7 2.55 3.56 -12.99
C VAL A 7 3.20 3.58 -11.62
N LYS A 8 4.04 4.58 -11.40
CA LYS A 8 4.62 4.85 -10.09
C LYS A 8 3.56 5.46 -9.19
N ALA A 9 3.37 4.89 -8.00
CA ALA A 9 2.47 5.46 -7.01
C ALA A 9 2.87 6.91 -6.67
N LYS A 10 1.88 7.78 -6.55
CA LYS A 10 2.11 9.17 -6.17
C LYS A 10 2.57 9.23 -4.72
N ASN A 11 3.87 9.42 -4.53
CA ASN A 11 4.46 9.46 -3.20
C ASN A 11 4.59 10.91 -2.73
N THR A 12 3.57 11.43 -2.04
CA THR A 12 3.59 12.76 -1.42
C THR A 12 3.90 12.62 0.08
N ASN A 13 5.09 12.11 0.40
CA ASN A 13 5.46 11.71 1.77
C ASN A 13 5.94 12.85 2.69
N ASN A 14 5.55 14.09 2.46
CA ASN A 14 5.93 15.18 3.37
C ASN A 14 5.45 14.90 4.81
N LYS A 15 4.23 14.37 4.98
CA LYS A 15 3.70 14.02 6.32
C LYS A 15 4.55 12.91 6.99
N ALA A 16 4.94 11.88 6.26
CA ALA A 16 5.77 10.79 6.80
C ALA A 16 7.20 11.25 7.12
N ARG A 17 7.79 12.11 6.27
CA ARG A 17 9.11 12.69 6.53
C ARG A 17 9.11 13.56 7.78
N ILE A 18 8.11 14.43 7.92
CA ILE A 18 7.97 15.28 9.13
C ILE A 18 7.78 14.39 10.37
N ALA A 19 6.87 13.40 10.31
CA ALA A 19 6.65 12.46 11.40
C ALA A 19 7.94 11.71 11.78
N PHE A 20 8.71 11.25 10.81
CA PHE A 20 9.99 10.59 11.02
C PHE A 20 10.98 11.51 11.75
N TYR A 21 11.24 12.71 11.20
CA TYR A 21 12.22 13.63 11.79
C TYR A 21 11.82 14.08 13.20
N VAL A 22 10.53 14.39 13.41
CA VAL A 22 10.03 14.79 14.75
C VAL A 22 10.18 13.61 15.73
N THR A 23 9.71 12.41 15.38
CA THR A 23 9.80 11.27 16.29
C THR A 23 11.25 10.90 16.57
N PHE A 24 12.11 10.95 15.55
CA PHE A 24 13.54 10.66 15.68
C PHE A 24 14.24 11.71 16.58
N ALA A 25 14.00 13.00 16.38
CA ALA A 25 14.56 14.05 17.22
C ALA A 25 14.11 13.92 18.68
N VAL A 26 12.81 13.70 18.91
CA VAL A 26 12.27 13.48 20.25
C VAL A 26 12.90 12.22 20.88
N SER A 27 13.09 11.14 20.13
CA SER A 27 13.70 9.92 20.66
C SER A 27 15.14 10.13 21.11
N VAL A 28 15.94 10.85 20.31
CA VAL A 28 17.34 11.15 20.64
C VAL A 28 17.41 12.04 21.88
N VAL A 29 16.59 13.07 21.98
CA VAL A 29 16.53 13.95 23.15
C VAL A 29 16.10 13.17 24.40
N THR A 30 15.04 12.36 24.30
CA THR A 30 14.56 11.53 25.42
C THR A 30 15.63 10.55 25.89
N PHE A 31 16.29 9.91 24.95
CA PHE A 31 17.38 8.97 25.27
C PHE A 31 18.58 9.69 25.90
N ALA A 32 18.97 10.87 25.39
CA ALA A 32 20.04 11.67 25.99
C ALA A 32 19.71 12.13 27.41
N ILE A 33 18.48 12.59 27.66
CA ILE A 33 18.02 13.01 28.97
C ILE A 33 18.07 11.85 29.98
N SER A 34 17.88 10.60 29.54
CA SER A 34 17.94 9.43 30.45
C SER A 34 19.27 9.28 31.17
N PHE A 35 20.37 9.79 30.61
CA PHE A 35 21.69 9.77 31.27
C PHE A 35 21.85 10.79 32.41
N PHE A 36 20.94 11.79 32.50
CA PHE A 36 21.00 12.84 33.53
C PHE A 36 19.97 12.65 34.66
N ILE A 37 19.10 11.62 34.53
CA ILE A 37 18.05 11.35 35.53
C ILE A 37 18.35 10.04 36.25
N ASP A 38 18.94 10.11 37.44
CA ASP A 38 19.35 8.90 38.18
C ASP A 38 18.17 8.00 38.58
N ARG A 39 17.07 8.57 39.04
CA ARG A 39 15.95 7.82 39.63
C ARG A 39 15.05 7.08 38.61
N PHE A 40 14.93 7.60 37.39
CA PHE A 40 14.04 7.07 36.34
C PHE A 40 14.76 6.80 35.00
N SER A 41 16.08 6.73 35.01
CA SER A 41 16.90 6.56 33.80
C SER A 41 16.46 5.39 32.94
N GLY A 42 16.15 4.25 33.53
CA GLY A 42 15.71 3.06 32.81
C GLY A 42 14.36 3.23 32.11
N LEU A 43 13.37 3.88 32.74
CA LEU A 43 12.07 4.15 32.13
C LEU A 43 12.18 5.14 30.98
N VAL A 44 12.89 6.25 31.20
CA VAL A 44 13.07 7.30 30.17
C VAL A 44 13.88 6.75 28.99
N GLY A 45 14.93 5.98 29.25
CA GLY A 45 15.74 5.32 28.22
C GLY A 45 14.92 4.34 27.38
N ASN A 46 14.08 3.50 28.00
CA ASN A 46 13.20 2.57 27.29
C ASN A 46 12.19 3.31 26.41
N VAL A 47 11.59 4.42 26.87
CA VAL A 47 10.72 5.26 26.03
C VAL A 47 11.48 5.80 24.82
N GLY A 48 12.71 6.28 25.00
CA GLY A 48 13.58 6.71 23.92
C GLY A 48 13.82 5.62 22.87
N LEU A 49 14.12 4.40 23.32
CA LEU A 49 14.32 3.23 22.43
C LEU A 49 13.05 2.86 21.66
N ILE A 50 11.89 2.88 22.31
CA ILE A 50 10.61 2.63 21.65
C ILE A 50 10.35 3.68 20.55
N LEU A 51 10.62 4.95 20.81
CA LEU A 51 10.46 6.00 19.82
C LEU A 51 11.45 5.85 18.64
N ILE A 52 12.68 5.36 18.87
CA ILE A 52 13.62 5.01 17.81
C ILE A 52 13.02 3.89 16.94
N ALA A 53 12.50 2.83 17.56
CA ALA A 53 11.87 1.73 16.82
C ALA A 53 10.69 2.21 15.98
N VAL A 54 9.83 3.08 16.51
CA VAL A 54 8.71 3.71 15.78
C VAL A 54 9.24 4.53 14.60
N SER A 55 10.31 5.30 14.77
CA SER A 55 10.93 6.08 13.70
C SER A 55 11.42 5.17 12.56
N ILE A 56 12.09 4.07 12.90
CA ILE A 56 12.55 3.07 11.92
C ILE A 56 11.36 2.46 11.17
N LEU A 57 10.26 2.15 11.85
CA LEU A 57 9.04 1.65 11.22
C LEU A 57 8.43 2.66 10.23
N ILE A 58 8.38 3.95 10.59
CA ILE A 58 7.91 4.99 9.68
C ILE A 58 8.83 5.06 8.46
N PHE A 59 10.14 5.04 8.64
CA PHE A 59 11.11 5.09 7.56
C PHE A 59 10.97 3.90 6.60
N THR A 60 10.97 2.69 7.13
CA THR A 60 10.95 1.45 6.33
C THR A 60 9.63 1.24 5.61
N LYS A 61 8.52 1.70 6.18
CA LYS A 61 7.18 1.50 5.59
C LYS A 61 6.78 2.60 4.62
N TYR A 62 7.14 3.86 4.88
CA TYR A 62 6.59 4.99 4.13
C TYR A 62 7.64 5.81 3.36
N ILE A 63 8.91 5.78 3.75
CA ILE A 63 9.95 6.62 3.14
C ILE A 63 10.83 5.83 2.19
N SER A 64 11.26 4.63 2.61
CA SER A 64 12.19 3.82 1.86
C SER A 64 11.57 3.16 0.61
N PRO A 65 10.35 2.57 0.62
CA PRO A 65 9.81 1.85 -0.51
C PRO A 65 9.15 2.78 -1.54
N VAL A 66 9.38 2.49 -2.81
CA VAL A 66 8.67 3.09 -3.95
C VAL A 66 7.75 2.03 -4.52
N TYR A 67 6.45 2.31 -4.55
CA TYR A 67 5.46 1.39 -5.09
C TYR A 67 5.20 1.66 -6.56
N TYR A 68 5.03 0.57 -7.32
CA TYR A 68 4.62 0.56 -8.71
C TYR A 68 3.37 -0.30 -8.85
N TYR A 69 2.43 0.19 -9.64
CA TYR A 69 1.21 -0.50 -10.02
C TYR A 69 1.31 -0.83 -11.50
N ASP A 70 1.36 -2.11 -11.80
CA ASP A 70 1.61 -2.58 -13.15
C ASP A 70 0.42 -3.39 -13.66
N ILE A 71 0.08 -3.19 -14.92
CA ILE A 71 -0.78 -4.06 -15.71
C ILE A 71 0.14 -4.75 -16.70
N MET A 72 0.22 -6.06 -16.68
CA MET A 72 1.10 -6.84 -17.55
C MET A 72 0.46 -8.17 -17.92
N HIS A 73 1.06 -8.87 -18.88
CA HIS A 73 0.69 -10.24 -19.19
C HIS A 73 1.59 -11.19 -18.41
N ASP A 74 1.03 -12.27 -17.96
CA ASP A 74 1.82 -13.33 -17.34
C ASP A 74 2.40 -14.29 -18.40
N SER A 75 3.12 -15.32 -17.94
CA SER A 75 3.71 -16.33 -18.84
C SER A 75 2.67 -17.16 -19.62
N SER A 76 1.42 -17.16 -19.19
CA SER A 76 0.29 -17.81 -19.89
C SER A 76 -0.41 -16.86 -20.87
N GLY A 77 -0.02 -15.58 -20.92
CA GLY A 77 -0.69 -14.54 -21.70
C GLY A 77 -1.90 -13.93 -21.00
N ALA A 78 -2.23 -14.36 -19.79
CA ALA A 78 -3.32 -13.78 -19.02
C ALA A 78 -2.93 -12.40 -18.50
N ALA A 79 -3.86 -11.44 -18.57
CA ALA A 79 -3.64 -10.10 -18.07
C ALA A 79 -3.76 -10.07 -16.54
N VAL A 80 -2.74 -9.51 -15.88
CA VAL A 80 -2.63 -9.46 -14.41
C VAL A 80 -2.32 -8.05 -13.92
N PHE A 81 -2.88 -7.71 -12.78
CA PHE A 81 -2.51 -6.54 -12.00
C PHE A 81 -1.46 -6.93 -10.97
N VAL A 82 -0.37 -6.17 -10.90
CA VAL A 82 0.76 -6.46 -10.03
C VAL A 82 1.13 -5.22 -9.22
N VAL A 83 1.31 -5.40 -7.90
CA VAL A 83 1.86 -4.37 -7.02
C VAL A 83 3.29 -4.73 -6.69
N ARG A 84 4.23 -3.88 -7.11
CA ARG A 84 5.66 -4.03 -6.82
C ARG A 84 6.14 -2.93 -5.89
N SER A 85 7.12 -3.26 -5.07
CA SER A 85 7.87 -2.29 -4.29
C SER A 85 9.35 -2.37 -4.63
N VAL A 86 9.96 -1.21 -4.77
CA VAL A 86 11.39 -1.07 -4.99
C VAL A 86 12.01 -0.35 -3.81
N THR A 87 12.98 -0.99 -3.15
CA THR A 87 13.75 -0.43 -2.04
C THR A 87 15.24 -0.53 -2.38
N GLY A 88 15.84 0.60 -2.71
CA GLY A 88 17.21 0.63 -3.24
C GLY A 88 17.34 -0.20 -4.51
N LYS A 89 18.15 -1.28 -4.47
CA LYS A 89 18.35 -2.22 -5.59
C LYS A 89 17.42 -3.45 -5.53
N ARG A 90 16.64 -3.60 -4.46
CA ARG A 90 15.75 -4.76 -4.29
C ARG A 90 14.35 -4.44 -4.79
N GLN A 91 13.81 -5.34 -5.60
CA GLN A 91 12.43 -5.32 -6.06
C GLN A 91 11.70 -6.50 -5.44
N SER A 92 10.49 -6.24 -4.93
CA SER A 92 9.62 -7.27 -4.36
C SER A 92 8.21 -7.12 -4.91
N THR A 93 7.61 -8.22 -5.33
CA THR A 93 6.20 -8.27 -5.71
C THR A 93 5.37 -8.60 -4.48
N PHE A 94 4.42 -7.73 -4.15
CA PHE A 94 3.56 -7.90 -2.98
C PHE A 94 2.20 -8.50 -3.32
N CYS A 95 1.70 -8.20 -4.51
CA CYS A 95 0.40 -8.66 -4.93
C CYS A 95 0.41 -8.96 -6.43
N ARG A 96 -0.26 -10.03 -6.84
CA ARG A 96 -0.51 -10.39 -8.23
C ARG A 96 -1.90 -11.00 -8.30
N ILE A 97 -2.78 -10.41 -9.09
CA ILE A 97 -4.16 -10.85 -9.29
C ILE A 97 -4.52 -10.82 -10.77
N GLY A 98 -5.32 -11.77 -11.22
CA GLY A 98 -5.91 -11.74 -12.55
C GLY A 98 -6.83 -10.53 -12.72
N LEU A 99 -6.80 -9.88 -13.88
CA LEU A 99 -7.72 -8.75 -14.11
C LEU A 99 -9.19 -9.22 -14.09
N SER A 100 -9.48 -10.44 -14.52
CA SER A 100 -10.82 -11.03 -14.46
C SER A 100 -11.35 -11.22 -13.02
N GLU A 101 -10.44 -11.35 -12.04
CA GLU A 101 -10.80 -11.48 -10.63
C GLU A 101 -11.23 -10.14 -9.98
N ILE A 102 -10.97 -9.00 -10.63
CA ILE A 102 -11.35 -7.68 -10.13
C ILE A 102 -12.84 -7.46 -10.39
N VAL A 103 -13.61 -7.38 -9.32
CA VAL A 103 -15.08 -7.22 -9.39
C VAL A 103 -15.47 -5.76 -9.47
N LYS A 104 -14.84 -4.90 -8.66
CA LYS A 104 -15.19 -3.49 -8.47
C LYS A 104 -13.99 -2.69 -8.01
N ILE A 105 -13.96 -1.42 -8.40
CA ILE A 105 -13.00 -0.44 -7.89
C ILE A 105 -13.79 0.75 -7.36
N GLU A 106 -13.53 1.16 -6.13
CA GLU A 106 -14.17 2.30 -5.48
C GLU A 106 -13.12 3.34 -5.10
N ARG A 107 -13.43 4.59 -5.39
CA ARG A 107 -12.66 5.72 -4.91
C ARG A 107 -13.09 6.04 -3.49
N GLU A 108 -12.11 6.20 -2.60
CA GLU A 108 -12.35 6.53 -1.19
C GLU A 108 -11.53 7.76 -0.78
N ASP A 109 -12.20 8.69 -0.14
CA ASP A 109 -11.54 9.76 0.60
C ASP A 109 -11.13 9.31 2.02
N ALA A 110 -10.49 10.20 2.76
CA ALA A 110 -10.02 9.90 4.12
C ALA A 110 -11.17 9.58 5.09
N VAL A 111 -12.37 10.14 4.88
CA VAL A 111 -13.54 9.94 5.74
C VAL A 111 -14.16 8.59 5.46
N ALA A 112 -14.45 8.29 4.18
CA ALA A 112 -15.00 7.02 3.74
C ALA A 112 -14.08 5.85 4.14
N ARG A 113 -12.76 6.01 3.98
CA ARG A 113 -11.78 5.00 4.38
C ARG A 113 -11.78 4.68 5.87
N ARG A 114 -11.99 5.70 6.74
CA ARG A 114 -12.09 5.48 8.21
C ARG A 114 -13.41 4.83 8.60
N ALA A 115 -14.49 5.15 7.90
CA ALA A 115 -15.82 4.59 8.15
C ALA A 115 -15.96 3.16 7.62
N HIS A 116 -15.16 2.78 6.61
CA HIS A 116 -15.24 1.47 5.99
C HIS A 116 -14.82 0.35 6.95
N LYS A 117 -15.70 -0.62 7.10
CA LYS A 117 -15.44 -1.87 7.82
C LYS A 117 -15.35 -3.02 6.82
N THR A 118 -14.20 -3.68 6.78
CA THR A 118 -14.02 -4.87 5.95
C THR A 118 -15.00 -5.97 6.41
N PRO A 119 -15.79 -6.56 5.50
CA PRO A 119 -16.72 -7.63 5.84
C PRO A 119 -16.00 -8.85 6.44
N HIS A 120 -16.72 -9.64 7.23
CA HIS A 120 -16.18 -10.87 7.79
C HIS A 120 -15.79 -11.85 6.66
N GLY A 121 -14.63 -12.50 6.80
CA GLY A 121 -14.12 -13.44 5.79
C GLY A 121 -13.48 -12.81 4.56
N VAL A 122 -13.31 -11.48 4.52
CA VAL A 122 -12.58 -10.76 3.47
C VAL A 122 -11.23 -10.31 4.01
N ARG A 123 -10.16 -10.63 3.30
CA ARG A 123 -8.81 -10.16 3.64
C ARG A 123 -8.56 -8.75 3.12
N LYS A 124 -7.94 -7.92 3.94
CA LYS A 124 -7.59 -6.55 3.57
C LYS A 124 -6.09 -6.41 3.40
N TYR A 125 -5.69 -5.94 2.22
CA TYR A 125 -4.31 -5.59 1.90
C TYR A 125 -4.20 -4.11 1.60
N SER A 126 -3.17 -3.44 2.12
CA SER A 126 -2.97 -2.01 1.90
C SER A 126 -1.56 -1.76 1.37
N TYR A 127 -1.50 -1.32 0.13
CA TYR A 127 -0.26 -0.97 -0.59
C TYR A 127 -0.21 0.53 -0.87
N VAL A 128 -0.46 1.30 0.18
CA VAL A 128 -0.51 2.76 0.14
C VAL A 128 0.82 3.31 0.63
N PRO A 129 1.60 4.02 -0.22
CA PRO A 129 2.90 4.57 0.16
C PRO A 129 2.82 5.77 1.08
N THR A 130 1.73 6.55 1.02
CA THR A 130 1.60 7.81 1.77
C THR A 130 1.01 7.59 3.16
N LEU A 131 1.56 8.25 4.17
CA LEU A 131 0.99 8.29 5.51
C LEU A 131 -0.26 9.19 5.51
N GLY A 132 -1.45 8.56 5.60
CA GLY A 132 -2.73 9.26 5.56
C GLY A 132 -3.00 9.96 4.22
N PRO A 133 -3.11 9.23 3.11
CA PRO A 133 -3.42 9.79 1.80
C PRO A 133 -4.80 10.42 1.78
N ASP A 134 -4.97 11.45 0.94
CA ASP A 134 -6.26 12.14 0.82
C ASP A 134 -7.27 11.27 0.04
N VAL A 135 -6.81 10.60 -1.03
CA VAL A 135 -7.62 9.72 -1.87
C VAL A 135 -6.92 8.37 -2.03
N THR A 136 -7.71 7.31 -2.01
CA THR A 136 -7.27 5.93 -2.31
C THR A 136 -8.32 5.25 -3.18
N HIS A 137 -7.91 4.17 -3.86
CA HIS A 137 -8.80 3.29 -4.59
C HIS A 137 -8.82 1.93 -3.92
N ARG A 138 -10.03 1.43 -3.66
CA ARG A 138 -10.27 0.11 -3.11
C ARG A 138 -10.69 -0.83 -4.23
N ILE A 139 -9.88 -1.84 -4.47
CA ILE A 139 -10.11 -2.90 -5.44
C ILE A 139 -10.72 -4.08 -4.69
N TYR A 140 -11.91 -4.48 -5.10
CA TYR A 140 -12.57 -5.70 -4.60
C TYR A 140 -12.23 -6.84 -5.54
N THR A 141 -11.68 -7.92 -4.99
CA THR A 141 -11.31 -9.10 -5.77
C THR A 141 -12.07 -10.32 -5.29
N ARG A 142 -12.38 -11.19 -6.25
CA ARG A 142 -13.02 -12.47 -6.01
C ARG A 142 -12.31 -13.55 -6.80
N SER A 143 -11.45 -14.31 -6.13
CA SER A 143 -10.87 -15.53 -6.64
C SER A 143 -11.71 -16.75 -6.23
N ARG A 144 -11.43 -17.91 -6.81
CA ARG A 144 -12.08 -19.18 -6.43
C ARG A 144 -11.94 -19.49 -4.92
N TYR A 145 -10.86 -19.05 -4.31
CA TYR A 145 -10.49 -19.43 -2.94
C TYR A 145 -10.59 -18.29 -1.93
N GLU A 146 -10.58 -17.04 -2.37
CA GLU A 146 -10.46 -15.89 -1.47
C GLU A 146 -11.19 -14.67 -2.01
N ARG A 147 -11.79 -13.90 -1.08
CA ARG A 147 -12.24 -12.53 -1.32
C ARG A 147 -11.28 -11.59 -0.63
N ALA A 148 -10.80 -10.60 -1.36
CA ALA A 148 -9.89 -9.62 -0.80
C ALA A 148 -10.25 -8.19 -1.20
N GLU A 149 -9.88 -7.26 -0.33
CA GLU A 149 -9.88 -5.83 -0.57
C GLU A 149 -8.45 -5.33 -0.65
N ILE A 150 -8.09 -4.72 -1.77
CA ILE A 150 -6.75 -4.18 -2.00
C ILE A 150 -6.86 -2.67 -2.11
N VAL A 151 -6.18 -1.96 -1.21
CA VAL A 151 -6.18 -0.50 -1.18
C VAL A 151 -4.88 0.01 -1.81
N ILE A 152 -5.02 0.84 -2.84
CA ILE A 152 -3.90 1.44 -3.56
C ILE A 152 -4.03 2.98 -3.58
N GLU A 153 -2.93 3.66 -3.82
CA GLU A 153 -2.87 5.11 -4.05
C GLU A 153 -2.45 5.38 -5.50
N ALA A 154 -3.43 5.38 -6.38
CA ALA A 154 -3.26 5.60 -7.81
C ALA A 154 -4.06 6.82 -8.27
N SER A 155 -3.83 7.30 -9.51
CA SER A 155 -4.67 8.32 -10.12
C SER A 155 -6.05 7.78 -10.49
N ASP A 156 -7.04 8.68 -10.59
CA ASP A 156 -8.40 8.31 -11.03
C ASP A 156 -8.38 7.72 -12.44
N GLU A 157 -7.49 8.23 -13.32
CA GLU A 157 -7.32 7.71 -14.69
C GLU A 157 -6.81 6.27 -14.69
N PHE A 158 -5.81 5.96 -13.84
CA PHE A 158 -5.30 4.59 -13.71
C PHE A 158 -6.37 3.64 -13.18
N ALA A 159 -7.14 4.07 -12.18
CA ALA A 159 -8.21 3.26 -11.61
C ALA A 159 -9.34 2.99 -12.64
N ALA A 160 -9.70 3.99 -13.46
CA ALA A 160 -10.66 3.83 -14.54
C ALA A 160 -10.15 2.85 -15.61
N LEU A 161 -8.90 2.99 -16.03
CA LEU A 161 -8.28 2.08 -17.01
C LEU A 161 -8.18 0.64 -16.47
N LEU A 162 -7.82 0.48 -15.19
CA LEU A 162 -7.77 -0.84 -14.55
C LEU A 162 -9.15 -1.49 -14.51
N LEU A 163 -10.21 -0.71 -14.26
CA LEU A 163 -11.59 -1.20 -14.29
C LEU A 163 -12.01 -1.59 -15.71
N GLU A 164 -11.71 -0.77 -16.72
CA GLU A 164 -11.99 -1.07 -18.12
C GLU A 164 -11.33 -2.39 -18.55
N TYR A 165 -10.05 -2.55 -18.26
CA TYR A 165 -9.31 -3.77 -18.58
C TYR A 165 -9.83 -5.00 -17.81
N SER A 166 -10.32 -4.81 -16.59
CA SER A 166 -10.92 -5.91 -15.82
C SER A 166 -12.25 -6.39 -16.44
N VAL A 167 -13.04 -5.48 -16.99
CA VAL A 167 -14.29 -5.81 -17.70
C VAL A 167 -13.97 -6.56 -19.00
N ALA A 168 -13.00 -6.08 -19.77
CA ALA A 168 -12.56 -6.72 -21.01
C ALA A 168 -11.98 -8.14 -20.76
N ALA A 169 -11.19 -8.31 -19.70
CA ALA A 169 -10.61 -9.60 -19.34
C ALA A 169 -11.70 -10.62 -18.94
N ARG A 170 -12.74 -10.19 -18.21
CA ARG A 170 -13.87 -11.07 -17.86
C ARG A 170 -14.71 -11.49 -19.07
N ALA A 171 -14.95 -10.55 -20.00
CA ALA A 171 -15.66 -10.86 -21.23
C ALA A 171 -14.91 -11.91 -22.07
N ALA A 172 -13.58 -11.74 -22.20
CA ALA A 172 -12.75 -12.70 -22.94
C ALA A 172 -12.69 -14.11 -22.28
N GLU A 173 -12.77 -14.17 -20.94
CA GLU A 173 -12.82 -15.45 -20.21
C GLU A 173 -14.16 -16.17 -20.43
N MET A 174 -15.27 -15.44 -20.45
CA MET A 174 -16.61 -16.02 -20.74
C MET A 174 -16.71 -16.57 -22.15
N ASP A 175 -16.17 -15.86 -23.16
CA ASP A 175 -16.16 -16.31 -24.55
C ASP A 175 -15.26 -17.55 -24.76
N SER A 176 -14.30 -17.81 -23.88
CA SER A 176 -13.40 -18.96 -23.98
C SER A 176 -13.96 -20.24 -23.33
N GLU A 177 -15.02 -20.13 -22.51
CA GLU A 177 -15.67 -21.25 -21.84
C GLU A 177 -16.90 -21.79 -22.64
N GLU A 178 -17.35 -21.09 -23.70
CA GLU A 178 -18.33 -21.57 -24.67
C GLU A 178 -17.68 -22.34 -25.84
#